data_a5db6573b5be64616deba978bac19af4
#
_entry.id   a5db6573b5be64616deba978bac19af4
#
_cell.length_a   1.000
_cell.length_b   1.000
_cell.length_c   1.000
_cell.angle_alpha   90.00
_cell.angle_beta   90.00
_cell.angle_gamma   90.00
#
_symmetry.space_group_name_H-M   'P 1'
#
loop_
_entity.id
_entity.type
_entity.pdbx_description
1 polymer ?
#
loop_
_entity_poly.entity_id
_entity_poly.type
_entity_poly.pdbx_seq_one_letter_code
_entity_poly.pdbx_strand_id
1 'polypeptide(L)'
;MGGIVLELQQEALSKDANIESLLRKAYVIAKKLKLKEFEDWIKQEQDGYETDVPQYRYIGGTLYALNPANGRRIPVGLSGGGRDKFSKFPIKEGMSSLNDLYITAKDNVSFSISSKLTDTLNKTAPFETIYSYVVPKSQLHQVISTVQNKILDWALLLEEN
;
A
#
# COMPACT_ATOMS: atom_id res chain seq x y z
N MET A 1 -23.36 6.25 -20.00
CA MET A 1 -22.21 6.17 -19.05
C MET A 1 -21.99 7.44 -18.22
N GLY A 2 -22.49 8.59 -18.71
CA GLY A 2 -22.30 9.86 -18.03
C GLY A 2 -22.66 9.89 -16.56
N GLY A 3 -23.79 9.25 -16.18
CA GLY A 3 -24.26 9.24 -14.79
C GLY A 3 -23.33 8.54 -13.82
N ILE A 4 -22.82 7.37 -14.20
CA ILE A 4 -21.92 6.59 -13.31
C ILE A 4 -20.53 7.22 -13.23
N VAL A 5 -20.07 7.88 -14.29
CA VAL A 5 -18.81 8.62 -14.26
C VAL A 5 -18.91 9.81 -13.33
N LEU A 6 -20.03 10.55 -13.36
CA LEU A 6 -20.26 11.67 -12.45
C LEU A 6 -20.37 11.21 -10.99
N GLU A 7 -21.03 10.07 -10.75
CA GLU A 7 -21.10 9.50 -9.40
C GLU A 7 -19.71 9.17 -8.87
N LEU A 8 -18.86 8.60 -9.73
CA LEU A 8 -17.49 8.26 -9.36
C LEU A 8 -16.70 9.53 -9.00
N GLN A 9 -16.83 10.59 -9.80
CA GLN A 9 -16.19 11.88 -9.53
C GLN A 9 -16.62 12.44 -8.18
N GLN A 10 -17.92 12.47 -7.92
CA GLN A 10 -18.48 13.01 -6.67
C GLN A 10 -17.97 12.22 -5.46
N GLU A 11 -17.95 10.90 -5.56
CA GLU A 11 -17.46 10.06 -4.47
C GLU A 11 -15.96 10.27 -4.26
N ALA A 12 -15.17 10.37 -5.34
CA ALA A 12 -13.73 10.61 -5.25
C ALA A 12 -13.39 11.97 -4.65
N LEU A 13 -14.28 12.94 -4.74
CA LEU A 13 -14.10 14.27 -4.16
C LEU A 13 -14.44 14.30 -2.67
N SER A 14 -15.16 13.33 -2.17
CA SER A 14 -15.63 13.32 -0.78
C SER A 14 -14.49 13.02 0.20
N LYS A 15 -14.48 13.71 1.34
CA LYS A 15 -13.57 13.42 2.45
C LYS A 15 -13.82 12.03 3.04
N ASP A 16 -15.08 11.61 2.99
CA ASP A 16 -15.51 10.33 3.57
C ASP A 16 -15.60 9.24 2.52
N ALA A 17 -14.86 9.39 1.41
CA ALA A 17 -14.89 8.42 0.33
C ALA A 17 -14.45 7.04 0.82
N ASN A 18 -15.23 6.03 0.43
CA ASN A 18 -14.89 4.64 0.70
C ASN A 18 -14.05 4.12 -0.47
N ILE A 19 -12.78 3.83 -0.21
CA ILE A 19 -11.85 3.44 -1.26
C ILE A 19 -12.28 2.12 -1.93
N GLU A 20 -12.85 1.20 -1.19
CA GLU A 20 -13.32 -0.06 -1.75
C GLU A 20 -14.49 0.17 -2.72
N SER A 21 -15.43 1.03 -2.33
CA SER A 21 -16.56 1.41 -3.18
C SER A 21 -16.10 2.12 -4.45
N LEU A 22 -15.14 3.03 -4.33
CA LEU A 22 -14.54 3.73 -5.46
C LEU A 22 -13.94 2.76 -6.47
N LEU A 23 -13.16 1.79 -5.97
CA LEU A 23 -12.51 0.81 -6.83
C LEU A 23 -13.53 -0.08 -7.53
N ARG A 24 -14.60 -0.48 -6.84
CA ARG A 24 -15.67 -1.29 -7.45
C ARG A 24 -16.39 -0.54 -8.58
N LYS A 25 -16.72 0.73 -8.34
CA LYS A 25 -17.36 1.57 -9.37
C LYS A 25 -16.43 1.80 -10.56
N ALA A 26 -15.16 2.09 -10.27
CA ALA A 26 -14.16 2.27 -11.32
C ALA A 26 -13.98 0.97 -12.13
N TYR A 27 -14.02 -0.18 -11.47
CA TYR A 27 -13.93 -1.47 -12.13
C TYR A 27 -15.07 -1.68 -13.11
N VAL A 28 -16.31 -1.39 -12.70
CA VAL A 28 -17.48 -1.53 -13.56
C VAL A 28 -17.33 -0.67 -14.83
N ILE A 29 -16.90 0.58 -14.65
CA ILE A 29 -16.70 1.49 -15.79
C ILE A 29 -15.60 0.98 -16.72
N ALA A 30 -14.46 0.60 -16.16
CA ALA A 30 -13.34 0.07 -16.95
C ALA A 30 -13.72 -1.16 -17.74
N LYS A 31 -14.48 -2.06 -17.12
CA LYS A 31 -14.94 -3.29 -17.74
C LYS A 31 -15.90 -3.02 -18.89
N LYS A 32 -16.89 -2.16 -18.67
CA LYS A 32 -17.89 -1.80 -19.68
C LYS A 32 -17.29 -1.07 -20.88
N LEU A 33 -16.30 -0.19 -20.63
CA LEU A 33 -15.64 0.58 -21.68
C LEU A 33 -14.44 -0.15 -22.28
N LYS A 34 -14.15 -1.37 -21.80
CA LYS A 34 -13.05 -2.21 -22.30
C LYS A 34 -11.68 -1.53 -22.19
N LEU A 35 -11.46 -0.84 -21.08
CA LEU A 35 -10.19 -0.17 -20.77
C LEU A 35 -9.29 -1.13 -20.00
N LYS A 36 -8.64 -2.03 -20.72
CA LYS A 36 -7.94 -3.18 -20.15
C LYS A 36 -6.83 -2.81 -19.18
N GLU A 37 -6.00 -1.82 -19.50
CA GLU A 37 -4.91 -1.40 -18.62
C GLU A 37 -5.43 -0.88 -17.29
N PHE A 38 -6.50 -0.09 -17.34
CA PHE A 38 -7.10 0.47 -16.14
C PHE A 38 -7.79 -0.61 -15.33
N GLU A 39 -8.48 -1.52 -16.00
CA GLU A 39 -9.11 -2.68 -15.35
C GLU A 39 -8.07 -3.49 -14.58
N ASP A 40 -6.93 -3.77 -15.21
CA ASP A 40 -5.85 -4.55 -14.57
C ASP A 40 -5.27 -3.82 -13.36
N TRP A 41 -5.07 -2.50 -13.46
CA TRP A 41 -4.60 -1.70 -12.34
C TRP A 41 -5.58 -1.74 -11.17
N ILE A 42 -6.89 -1.56 -11.45
CA ILE A 42 -7.93 -1.62 -10.41
C ILE A 42 -7.92 -2.98 -9.71
N LYS A 43 -7.80 -4.06 -10.48
CA LYS A 43 -7.76 -5.40 -9.91
C LYS A 43 -6.57 -5.60 -8.97
N GLN A 44 -5.40 -5.11 -9.36
CA GLN A 44 -4.22 -5.18 -8.52
C GLN A 44 -4.37 -4.35 -7.25
N GLU A 45 -5.01 -3.18 -7.35
CA GLU A 45 -5.29 -2.37 -6.16
C GLU A 45 -6.28 -3.06 -5.23
N GLN A 46 -7.25 -3.79 -5.78
CA GLN A 46 -8.22 -4.53 -4.98
C GLN A 46 -7.63 -5.78 -4.35
N ASP A 47 -6.93 -6.57 -5.13
CA ASP A 47 -6.50 -7.91 -4.73
C ASP A 47 -5.08 -7.98 -4.17
N GLY A 48 -4.28 -6.97 -4.44
CA GLY A 48 -2.88 -6.94 -4.07
C GLY A 48 -1.97 -7.24 -5.25
N TYR A 49 -0.69 -6.94 -5.08
CA TYR A 49 0.36 -7.12 -6.08
C TYR A 49 1.19 -8.36 -5.75
N GLU A 50 1.48 -9.18 -6.74
CA GLU A 50 2.31 -10.38 -6.52
C GLU A 50 3.80 -10.09 -6.63
N THR A 51 4.15 -9.16 -7.51
CA THR A 51 5.57 -8.83 -7.79
C THR A 51 5.84 -7.36 -7.51
N ASP A 52 6.13 -6.58 -8.55
CA ASP A 52 6.46 -5.18 -8.40
C ASP A 52 5.23 -4.34 -8.11
N VAL A 53 5.43 -3.27 -7.35
CA VAL A 53 4.37 -2.32 -7.03
C VAL A 53 4.68 -0.97 -7.68
N PRO A 54 3.63 -0.14 -7.94
CA PRO A 54 3.86 1.23 -8.41
C PRO A 54 4.67 2.04 -7.39
N GLN A 55 5.33 3.08 -7.87
CA GLN A 55 6.19 3.93 -7.05
C GLN A 55 5.50 4.46 -5.79
N TYR A 56 4.21 4.81 -5.88
CA TYR A 56 3.47 5.37 -4.74
C TYR A 56 3.23 4.36 -3.61
N ARG A 57 3.46 3.07 -3.85
CA ARG A 57 3.33 2.02 -2.83
C ARG A 57 4.63 1.70 -2.10
N TYR A 58 5.71 2.42 -2.42
CA TYR A 58 6.95 2.35 -1.64
C TYR A 58 6.88 3.38 -0.53
N ILE A 59 6.84 2.93 0.72
CA ILE A 59 6.66 3.81 1.87
C ILE A 59 7.84 3.74 2.82
N GLY A 60 8.07 4.82 3.55
CA GLY A 60 9.18 4.93 4.50
C GLY A 60 8.79 4.51 5.91
N GLY A 61 9.71 3.86 6.59
CA GLY A 61 9.51 3.42 7.95
C GLY A 61 10.83 2.98 8.58
N THR A 62 10.74 2.17 9.62
CA THR A 62 11.91 1.69 10.36
C THR A 62 11.87 0.17 10.49
N LEU A 63 13.01 -0.45 10.22
CA LEU A 63 13.17 -1.90 10.41
C LEU A 63 13.50 -2.18 11.87
N TYR A 64 12.76 -3.10 12.48
CA TYR A 64 12.98 -3.54 13.86
C TYR A 64 13.24 -5.04 13.91
N ALA A 65 14.11 -5.43 14.84
CA ALA A 65 14.34 -6.83 15.20
C ALA A 65 13.67 -7.09 16.53
N LEU A 66 13.18 -8.32 16.73
CA LEU A 66 12.64 -8.75 18.02
C LEU A 66 13.78 -9.29 18.86
N ASN A 67 13.97 -8.75 20.07
CA ASN A 67 14.93 -9.31 21.03
C ASN A 67 14.31 -10.54 21.69
N PRO A 68 14.81 -11.76 21.41
CA PRO A 68 14.20 -12.96 21.94
C PRO A 68 14.33 -13.10 23.46
N ALA A 69 15.27 -12.38 24.08
CA ALA A 69 15.46 -12.45 25.52
C ALA A 69 14.37 -11.72 26.30
N ASN A 70 13.84 -10.62 25.80
CA ASN A 70 12.86 -9.79 26.52
C ASN A 70 11.62 -9.42 25.70
N GLY A 71 11.52 -9.86 24.45
CA GLY A 71 10.38 -9.57 23.58
C GLY A 71 10.28 -8.14 23.11
N ARG A 72 11.31 -7.31 23.33
CA ARG A 72 11.30 -5.92 22.90
C ARG A 72 11.80 -5.79 21.48
N ARG A 73 11.30 -4.75 20.79
CA ARG A 73 11.75 -4.41 19.45
C ARG A 73 12.99 -3.52 19.52
N ILE A 74 13.96 -3.83 18.68
CA ILE A 74 15.21 -3.08 18.59
C ILE A 74 15.36 -2.52 17.19
N PRO A 75 15.59 -1.20 17.03
CA PRO A 75 15.86 -0.66 15.69
C PRO A 75 17.09 -1.33 15.10
N VAL A 76 17.01 -1.73 13.84
CA VAL A 76 18.12 -2.37 13.15
C VAL A 76 19.01 -1.30 12.54
N GLY A 77 20.28 -1.27 12.96
CA GLY A 77 21.27 -0.39 12.38
C GLY A 77 21.80 -1.00 11.08
N LEU A 78 21.53 -0.32 9.97
CA LEU A 78 22.00 -0.75 8.67
C LEU A 78 22.97 0.29 8.12
N SER A 79 23.99 -0.20 7.36
CA SER A 79 24.97 0.68 6.74
C SER A 79 25.13 0.28 5.27
N GLY A 80 25.59 1.21 4.45
CA GLY A 80 25.84 0.98 3.03
C GLY A 80 24.60 0.57 2.26
N GLY A 81 24.71 -0.46 1.43
CA GLY A 81 23.62 -0.94 0.59
C GLY A 81 22.40 -1.45 1.34
N GLY A 82 22.58 -1.92 2.58
CA GLY A 82 21.48 -2.37 3.41
C GLY A 82 20.57 -1.22 3.81
N ARG A 83 21.15 -0.06 4.12
CA ARG A 83 20.41 1.15 4.47
C ARG A 83 19.52 1.60 3.32
N ASP A 84 20.06 1.62 2.09
CA ASP A 84 19.32 2.01 0.91
C ASP A 84 18.18 1.03 0.62
N LYS A 85 18.45 -0.27 0.80
CA LYS A 85 17.48 -1.34 0.54
C LYS A 85 16.24 -1.22 1.44
N PHE A 86 16.40 -0.77 2.69
CA PHE A 86 15.32 -0.68 3.67
C PHE A 86 14.87 0.75 3.92
N SER A 87 15.30 1.72 3.12
CA SER A 87 14.81 3.10 3.23
C SER A 87 13.33 3.21 2.85
N LYS A 88 12.87 2.34 1.95
CA LYS A 88 11.46 2.25 1.54
C LYS A 88 11.03 0.80 1.45
N PHE A 89 9.77 0.56 1.74
CA PHE A 89 9.19 -0.78 1.78
C PHE A 89 8.01 -0.87 0.81
N PRO A 90 7.98 -1.89 -0.07
CA PRO A 90 6.87 -2.06 -1.01
C PRO A 90 5.65 -2.65 -0.31
N ILE A 91 4.52 -1.96 -0.41
CA ILE A 91 3.25 -2.43 0.13
C ILE A 91 2.49 -3.17 -0.95
N LYS A 92 2.37 -4.47 -0.81
CA LYS A 92 1.74 -5.35 -1.82
C LYS A 92 0.27 -5.65 -1.53
N GLU A 93 -0.17 -5.45 -0.30
CA GLU A 93 -1.54 -5.77 0.13
C GLU A 93 -2.58 -4.97 -0.65
N GLY A 94 -3.76 -5.59 -0.85
CA GLY A 94 -4.88 -4.91 -1.49
C GLY A 94 -5.43 -3.77 -0.65
N MET A 95 -6.16 -2.87 -1.30
CA MET A 95 -6.69 -1.66 -0.64
C MET A 95 -7.60 -1.96 0.54
N SER A 96 -8.36 -3.05 0.48
CA SER A 96 -9.22 -3.45 1.59
C SER A 96 -8.40 -3.67 2.86
N SER A 97 -7.30 -4.42 2.75
CA SER A 97 -6.40 -4.68 3.88
C SER A 97 -5.72 -3.42 4.37
N LEU A 98 -5.23 -2.58 3.44
CA LEU A 98 -4.56 -1.33 3.81
C LEU A 98 -5.50 -0.37 4.53
N ASN A 99 -6.74 -0.27 4.05
CA ASN A 99 -7.73 0.59 4.67
C ASN A 99 -8.07 0.12 6.09
N ASP A 100 -8.23 -1.19 6.27
CA ASP A 100 -8.47 -1.76 7.60
C ASP A 100 -7.31 -1.49 8.56
N LEU A 101 -6.08 -1.66 8.09
CA LEU A 101 -4.89 -1.37 8.88
C LEU A 101 -4.84 0.12 9.27
N TYR A 102 -5.16 1.00 8.33
CA TYR A 102 -5.18 2.43 8.60
C TYR A 102 -6.23 2.81 9.65
N ILE A 103 -7.45 2.26 9.51
CA ILE A 103 -8.56 2.58 10.41
C ILE A 103 -8.28 2.07 11.83
N THR A 104 -7.72 0.86 11.97
CA THR A 104 -7.52 0.23 13.27
C THR A 104 -6.24 0.64 13.98
N ALA A 105 -5.26 1.17 13.26
CA ALA A 105 -3.98 1.58 13.85
C ALA A 105 -4.13 2.83 14.70
N LYS A 106 -3.41 2.89 15.81
CA LYS A 106 -3.32 4.12 16.61
C LYS A 106 -2.34 5.09 15.97
N ASP A 107 -1.09 4.69 15.85
CA ASP A 107 -0.02 5.55 15.32
C ASP A 107 0.80 4.89 14.23
N ASN A 108 1.11 3.61 14.39
CA ASN A 108 2.01 2.89 13.49
C ASN A 108 1.42 1.55 13.07
N VAL A 109 1.88 1.05 11.93
CA VAL A 109 1.51 -0.26 11.40
C VAL A 109 2.79 -1.06 11.18
N SER A 110 2.76 -2.34 11.55
CA SER A 110 3.88 -3.26 11.38
C SER A 110 3.62 -4.21 10.21
N PHE A 111 4.62 -4.39 9.37
CA PHE A 111 4.58 -5.35 8.28
C PHE A 111 5.66 -6.40 8.48
N SER A 112 5.31 -7.67 8.25
CA SER A 112 6.28 -8.75 8.25
C SER A 112 7.13 -8.68 6.99
N ILE A 113 8.42 -8.96 7.12
CA ILE A 113 9.28 -9.06 5.93
C ILE A 113 9.34 -10.51 5.46
N SER A 114 9.74 -10.72 4.21
CA SER A 114 9.79 -12.06 3.63
C SER A 114 10.79 -12.96 4.37
N SER A 115 10.57 -14.27 4.32
CA SER A 115 11.49 -15.24 4.91
C SER A 115 12.88 -15.15 4.32
N LYS A 116 12.98 -14.87 3.01
CA LYS A 116 14.26 -14.70 2.32
C LYS A 116 15.06 -13.52 2.88
N LEU A 117 14.40 -12.38 3.10
CA LEU A 117 15.05 -11.21 3.70
C LEU A 117 15.40 -11.46 5.16
N THR A 118 14.54 -12.15 5.89
CA THR A 118 14.79 -12.54 7.28
C THR A 118 16.06 -13.39 7.38
N ASP A 119 16.20 -14.39 6.52
CA ASP A 119 17.38 -15.25 6.48
C ASP A 119 18.65 -14.44 6.16
N THR A 120 18.55 -13.52 5.21
CA THR A 120 19.68 -12.66 4.83
C THR A 120 20.13 -11.79 6.01
N LEU A 121 19.20 -11.20 6.73
CA LEU A 121 19.50 -10.37 7.91
C LEU A 121 20.09 -11.21 9.04
N ASN A 122 19.59 -12.42 9.26
CA ASN A 122 20.08 -13.30 10.32
C ASN A 122 21.50 -13.78 10.10
N LYS A 123 21.99 -13.78 8.85
CA LYS A 123 23.37 -14.18 8.55
C LYS A 123 24.42 -13.26 9.20
N THR A 124 24.09 -11.97 9.35
CA THR A 124 25.03 -10.99 9.92
C THR A 124 24.61 -10.52 11.30
N ALA A 125 23.44 -10.95 11.78
CA ALA A 125 22.94 -10.59 13.10
C ALA A 125 23.62 -11.41 14.20
N PRO A 126 23.74 -10.85 15.43
CA PRO A 126 24.33 -11.59 16.54
C PRO A 126 23.46 -12.75 17.03
N PHE A 127 22.20 -12.82 16.64
CA PHE A 127 21.27 -13.91 16.97
C PHE A 127 20.19 -14.00 15.90
N GLU A 128 19.60 -15.17 15.77
CA GLU A 128 18.48 -15.36 14.87
C GLU A 128 17.20 -14.80 15.49
N THR A 129 16.42 -14.07 14.70
CA THR A 129 15.17 -13.46 15.16
C THR A 129 14.26 -13.19 13.98
N ILE A 130 13.10 -12.60 14.30
CA ILE A 130 12.17 -12.11 13.30
C ILE A 130 12.25 -10.59 13.24
N TYR A 131 11.89 -10.06 12.08
CA TYR A 131 11.99 -8.64 11.81
C TYR A 131 10.63 -8.11 11.38
N SER A 132 10.38 -6.84 11.66
CA SER A 132 9.19 -6.16 11.20
C SER A 132 9.54 -4.77 10.69
N TYR A 133 8.81 -4.33 9.66
CA TYR A 133 8.97 -2.98 9.13
C TYR A 133 7.80 -2.15 9.66
N VAL A 134 8.11 -1.11 10.42
CA VAL A 134 7.10 -0.29 11.10
C VAL A 134 7.00 1.04 10.40
N VAL A 135 5.78 1.40 9.99
CA VAL A 135 5.52 2.65 9.29
C VAL A 135 4.48 3.48 10.05
N PRO A 136 4.58 4.81 10.02
CA PRO A 136 3.50 5.65 10.53
C PRO A 136 2.25 5.44 9.69
N LYS A 137 1.08 5.45 10.32
CA LYS A 137 -0.17 5.24 9.58
C LYS A 137 -0.41 6.32 8.53
N SER A 138 0.21 7.49 8.66
CA SER A 138 0.14 8.56 7.66
C SER A 138 0.68 8.12 6.30
N GLN A 139 1.64 7.19 6.28
CA GLN A 139 2.17 6.64 5.04
C GLN A 139 1.12 5.81 4.31
N LEU A 140 0.30 5.05 5.06
CA LEU A 140 -0.81 4.31 4.48
C LEU A 140 -1.88 5.26 3.96
N HIS A 141 -2.15 6.33 4.70
CA HIS A 141 -3.10 7.35 4.26
C HIS A 141 -2.68 7.96 2.92
N GLN A 142 -1.39 8.23 2.74
CA GLN A 142 -0.87 8.76 1.48
C GLN A 142 -1.09 7.80 0.32
N VAL A 143 -0.90 6.50 0.53
CA VAL A 143 -1.15 5.49 -0.51
C VAL A 143 -2.63 5.48 -0.90
N ILE A 144 -3.52 5.47 0.09
CA ILE A 144 -4.96 5.46 -0.13
C ILE A 144 -5.40 6.73 -0.87
N SER A 145 -4.91 7.90 -0.43
CA SER A 145 -5.21 9.18 -1.08
C SER A 145 -4.71 9.23 -2.52
N THR A 146 -3.54 8.67 -2.78
CA THR A 146 -2.99 8.63 -4.14
C THR A 146 -3.89 7.82 -5.06
N VAL A 147 -4.38 6.67 -4.60
CA VAL A 147 -5.30 5.84 -5.38
C VAL A 147 -6.61 6.59 -5.64
N GLN A 148 -7.15 7.25 -4.61
CA GLN A 148 -8.35 8.06 -4.72
C GLN A 148 -8.18 9.17 -5.78
N ASN A 149 -7.05 9.88 -5.74
CA ASN A 149 -6.74 10.95 -6.69
C ASN A 149 -6.56 10.42 -8.11
N LYS A 150 -5.94 9.26 -8.28
CA LYS A 150 -5.79 8.64 -9.59
C LYS A 150 -7.14 8.26 -10.20
N ILE A 151 -8.06 7.78 -9.38
CA ILE A 151 -9.43 7.48 -9.82
C ILE A 151 -10.15 8.76 -10.25
N LEU A 152 -10.00 9.83 -9.46
CA LEU A 152 -10.59 11.12 -9.81
C LEU A 152 -10.07 11.65 -11.14
N ASP A 153 -8.75 11.64 -11.33
CA ASP A 153 -8.14 12.10 -12.57
C ASP A 153 -8.64 11.31 -13.78
N TRP A 154 -8.72 9.98 -13.60
CA TRP A 154 -9.22 9.10 -14.65
C TRP A 154 -10.69 9.39 -14.98
N ALA A 155 -11.52 9.57 -13.96
CA ALA A 155 -12.94 9.88 -14.15
C ALA A 155 -13.12 11.20 -14.92
N LEU A 156 -12.27 12.18 -14.63
CA LEU A 156 -12.30 13.47 -15.35
C LEU A 156 -11.90 13.30 -16.81
N LEU A 157 -10.91 12.46 -17.09
CA LEU A 157 -10.51 12.16 -18.48
C LEU A 157 -11.64 11.49 -19.24
N LEU A 158 -12.39 10.59 -18.62
CA LEU A 158 -13.52 9.94 -19.26
C LEU A 158 -14.64 10.90 -19.60
N GLU A 159 -14.85 11.92 -18.79
CA GLU A 159 -15.86 12.94 -19.05
C GLU A 159 -15.55 13.76 -20.29
N GLU A 160 -14.27 14.04 -20.55
CA GLU A 160 -13.81 14.81 -21.71
C GLU A 160 -14.01 14.07 -23.04
N ASN A 161 -14.09 12.75 -23.01
CA ASN A 161 -14.29 11.90 -24.17
C ASN A 161 -15.76 11.50 -24.27
#